data_bfa1a598f5ec4b265675522ba1425848
#
_entry.id   bfa1a598f5ec4b265675522ba1425848
#
_cell.length_a   1.000
_cell.length_b   1.000
_cell.length_c   1.000
_cell.angle_alpha   90.00
_cell.angle_beta   90.00
_cell.angle_gamma   90.00
#
_symmetry.space_group_name_H-M   'P 1'
#
loop_
_entity.id
_entity.type
_entity.pdbx_description
1 polymer ?
#
loop_
_entity_poly.entity_id
_entity_poly.type
_entity_poly.pdbx_seq_one_letter_code
_entity_poly.pdbx_strand_id
1 'polypeptide(L)'
;MLVGIITMVFSYLVQKAGKGQNGIWGDSIVIDWKEEAEKTYGFQVNTLRRGRGSWILETDQGLRLLKEYRGSVNRLEFEEAVLQSLDGMETVKADQYVRNSEGELLSLAEDGSRYIVKQWYADRECDLKDEKELLSAARALALLHRQFREVKRQAEWNMRSMVSPPLFEAMRRHNRELRRARTFIRGKRKKNEFELCVIRNFECFAVQAEEAEQGMERLYEKHGEEIMNGYAVCHGEPDYHHILIGNGYTAVTEFNQMHLGVQMEDLYYFLRKIMEKHNANQPGVSRVLSLSRTAMAMAETVNIPSLPHGARWRRSSETTAGRRKSPLKSVGFEDGRQIHHPS
;
A
#
# COMPACT_ATOMS: atom_id res chain seq x y z
N MET A 1 -10.55 9.82 -7.71
CA MET A 1 -11.88 9.16 -7.72
C MET A 1 -11.86 7.85 -8.53
N LEU A 2 -11.22 7.81 -9.70
CA LEU A 2 -11.14 6.64 -10.58
C LEU A 2 -10.52 5.41 -9.92
N VAL A 3 -9.39 5.59 -9.29
CA VAL A 3 -8.62 4.52 -8.65
C VAL A 3 -9.35 3.96 -7.43
N GLY A 4 -10.07 4.78 -6.68
CA GLY A 4 -10.89 4.31 -5.54
C GLY A 4 -12.00 3.34 -5.99
N ILE A 5 -12.65 3.60 -7.12
CA ILE A 5 -13.70 2.71 -7.66
C ILE A 5 -13.11 1.41 -8.17
N ILE A 6 -11.98 1.45 -8.90
CA ILE A 6 -11.28 0.25 -9.38
C ILE A 6 -10.85 -0.62 -8.19
N THR A 7 -10.31 -0.03 -7.14
CA THR A 7 -9.86 -0.74 -5.95
C THR A 7 -11.02 -1.28 -5.11
N MET A 8 -12.13 -0.54 -4.96
CA MET A 8 -13.34 -1.05 -4.29
C MET A 8 -13.93 -2.25 -5.04
N VAL A 9 -13.99 -2.20 -6.36
CA VAL A 9 -14.45 -3.34 -7.18
C VAL A 9 -13.52 -4.53 -7.00
N PHE A 10 -12.22 -4.30 -7.00
CA PHE A 10 -11.21 -5.35 -6.83
C PHE A 10 -11.25 -5.96 -5.42
N SER A 11 -11.27 -5.14 -4.37
CA SER A 11 -11.39 -5.60 -2.97
C SER A 11 -12.68 -6.38 -2.73
N TYR A 12 -13.79 -5.93 -3.30
CA TYR A 12 -15.08 -6.63 -3.19
C TYR A 12 -15.07 -8.00 -3.88
N LEU A 13 -14.44 -8.09 -5.06
CA LEU A 13 -14.34 -9.34 -5.81
C LEU A 13 -13.36 -10.33 -5.17
N VAL A 14 -12.24 -9.85 -4.65
CA VAL A 14 -11.25 -10.67 -3.92
C VAL A 14 -11.81 -11.19 -2.60
N GLN A 15 -12.55 -10.37 -1.83
CA GLN A 15 -13.22 -10.84 -0.61
C GLN A 15 -14.28 -11.93 -0.87
N LYS A 16 -14.94 -11.90 -2.02
CA LYS A 16 -15.90 -12.98 -2.39
C LYS A 16 -15.22 -14.25 -2.90
N ALA A 17 -14.06 -14.15 -3.54
CA ALA A 17 -13.31 -15.30 -4.01
C ALA A 17 -12.56 -16.05 -2.88
N GLY A 18 -12.26 -15.37 -1.77
CA GLY A 18 -11.49 -15.91 -0.65
C GLY A 18 -12.29 -16.73 0.39
N LYS A 19 -13.60 -16.91 0.23
CA LYS A 19 -14.42 -17.72 1.14
C LYS A 19 -14.58 -19.16 0.64
N GLY A 20 -13.49 -19.91 0.67
CA GLY A 20 -13.58 -21.33 0.31
C GLY A 20 -12.27 -22.08 0.51
N GLN A 21 -11.80 -22.18 1.74
CA GLN A 21 -10.96 -23.30 2.17
C GLN A 21 -11.06 -23.44 3.70
N ASN A 22 -12.04 -24.20 4.15
CA ASN A 22 -11.99 -24.83 5.47
C ASN A 22 -11.03 -26.01 5.36
N GLY A 23 -9.80 -25.84 5.80
CA GLY A 23 -8.84 -26.91 5.96
C GLY A 23 -9.29 -27.85 7.08
N ILE A 24 -9.18 -29.12 6.83
CA ILE A 24 -9.37 -30.23 7.77
C ILE A 24 -8.28 -30.09 8.85
N TRP A 25 -8.68 -29.89 10.10
CA TRP A 25 -7.80 -29.84 11.25
C TRP A 25 -7.39 -31.28 11.59
N GLY A 26 -6.17 -31.69 11.21
CA GLY A 26 -5.43 -32.76 11.87
C GLY A 26 -4.87 -32.20 13.19
N ASP A 27 -4.53 -33.06 14.14
CA ASP A 27 -3.89 -32.69 15.43
C ASP A 27 -2.66 -31.84 15.19
N SER A 28 -2.85 -30.54 15.18
CA SER A 28 -1.78 -29.54 15.00
C SER A 28 -1.09 -29.37 16.34
N ILE A 29 0.21 -29.56 16.39
CA ILE A 29 1.05 -29.13 17.51
C ILE A 29 0.74 -27.64 17.73
N VAL A 30 0.24 -27.30 18.89
CA VAL A 30 0.00 -25.90 19.27
C VAL A 30 1.35 -25.32 19.69
N ILE A 31 1.95 -24.50 18.82
CA ILE A 31 3.25 -23.86 19.12
C ILE A 31 3.07 -22.86 20.25
N ASP A 32 3.85 -22.98 21.30
CA ASP A 32 4.10 -21.90 22.24
C ASP A 32 5.13 -20.94 21.66
N TRP A 33 4.65 -19.90 21.00
CA TRP A 33 5.50 -18.90 20.36
C TRP A 33 6.39 -18.12 21.32
N LYS A 34 6.07 -18.11 22.62
CA LYS A 34 6.94 -17.53 23.64
C LYS A 34 8.18 -18.40 23.84
N GLU A 35 7.97 -19.67 24.18
CA GLU A 35 9.05 -20.63 24.41
C GLU A 35 9.91 -20.82 23.16
N GLU A 36 9.26 -20.91 22.00
CA GLU A 36 9.94 -21.04 20.70
C GLU A 36 10.86 -19.84 20.43
N ALA A 37 10.38 -18.60 20.66
CA ALA A 37 11.18 -17.41 20.45
C ALA A 37 12.34 -17.29 21.45
N GLU A 38 12.10 -17.59 22.73
CA GLU A 38 13.14 -17.58 23.77
C GLU A 38 14.29 -18.56 23.45
N LYS A 39 13.92 -19.79 23.06
CA LYS A 39 14.88 -20.84 22.68
C LYS A 39 15.73 -20.46 21.45
N THR A 40 15.07 -19.90 20.43
CA THR A 40 15.69 -19.67 19.13
C THR A 40 16.50 -18.37 19.08
N TYR A 41 16.06 -17.32 19.79
CA TYR A 41 16.68 -15.99 19.73
C TYR A 41 17.46 -15.60 20.99
N GLY A 42 17.33 -16.34 22.08
CA GLY A 42 18.09 -16.11 23.32
C GLY A 42 17.69 -14.86 24.10
N PHE A 43 16.55 -14.24 23.84
CA PHE A 43 15.97 -13.17 24.66
C PHE A 43 14.87 -13.71 25.57
N GLN A 44 14.57 -12.99 26.65
CA GLN A 44 13.45 -13.33 27.54
C GLN A 44 12.17 -12.61 27.09
N VAL A 45 11.08 -13.36 26.95
CA VAL A 45 9.76 -12.82 26.57
C VAL A 45 8.90 -12.56 27.81
N ASN A 46 8.69 -11.31 28.14
CA ASN A 46 7.84 -10.91 29.26
C ASN A 46 6.37 -11.08 28.93
N THR A 47 5.92 -10.53 27.80
CA THR A 47 4.53 -10.64 27.32
C THR A 47 4.47 -11.00 25.85
N LEU A 48 3.40 -11.70 25.47
CA LEU A 48 3.07 -12.07 24.10
C LEU A 48 1.65 -11.61 23.80
N ARG A 49 1.45 -10.85 22.75
CA ARG A 49 0.12 -10.42 22.30
C ARG A 49 -0.07 -10.57 20.80
N ARG A 50 -1.30 -10.80 20.38
CA ARG A 50 -1.62 -10.94 18.97
C ARG A 50 -1.59 -9.59 18.26
N GLY A 51 -0.88 -9.53 17.10
CA GLY A 51 -0.90 -8.43 16.16
C GLY A 51 -1.73 -8.76 14.90
N ARG A 52 -1.65 -7.93 13.87
CA ARG A 52 -2.28 -8.20 12.56
C ARG A 52 -1.47 -9.25 11.79
N GLY A 53 -1.89 -10.52 11.86
CA GLY A 53 -1.19 -11.63 11.19
C GLY A 53 0.21 -11.92 11.76
N SER A 54 0.48 -11.54 13.00
CA SER A 54 1.78 -11.64 13.66
C SER A 54 1.60 -11.73 15.16
N TRP A 55 2.71 -11.94 15.87
CA TRP A 55 2.80 -11.85 17.32
C TRP A 55 3.72 -10.70 17.70
N ILE A 56 3.35 -9.92 18.69
CA ILE A 56 4.17 -8.87 19.27
C ILE A 56 4.66 -9.36 20.62
N LEU A 57 5.99 -9.41 20.75
CA LEU A 57 6.69 -9.86 21.94
C LEU A 57 7.31 -8.64 22.65
N GLU A 58 7.05 -8.52 23.92
CA GLU A 58 7.80 -7.62 24.80
C GLU A 58 8.92 -8.42 25.43
N THR A 59 10.16 -8.07 25.09
CA THR A 59 11.34 -8.80 25.52
C THR A 59 12.25 -7.92 26.37
N ASP A 60 13.23 -8.55 27.04
CA ASP A 60 14.31 -7.83 27.74
C ASP A 60 15.17 -6.96 26.83
N GLN A 61 15.12 -7.20 25.49
CA GLN A 61 15.82 -6.44 24.47
C GLN A 61 14.90 -5.48 23.69
N GLY A 62 13.69 -5.20 24.20
CA GLY A 62 12.69 -4.34 23.56
C GLY A 62 11.61 -5.10 22.81
N LEU A 63 10.78 -4.37 22.07
CA LEU A 63 9.67 -4.97 21.31
C LEU A 63 10.17 -5.72 20.08
N ARG A 64 9.56 -6.87 19.82
CA ARG A 64 9.80 -7.71 18.65
C ARG A 64 8.47 -8.07 17.98
N LEU A 65 8.53 -8.23 16.67
CA LEU A 65 7.45 -8.76 15.85
C LEU A 65 7.85 -10.15 15.36
N LEU A 66 7.10 -11.17 15.72
CA LEU A 66 7.25 -12.53 15.19
C LEU A 66 6.15 -12.78 14.16
N LYS A 67 6.55 -13.22 12.97
CA LYS A 67 5.65 -13.39 11.83
C LYS A 67 5.99 -14.64 11.03
N GLU A 68 4.97 -15.40 10.64
CA GLU A 68 5.13 -16.50 9.68
C GLU A 68 5.68 -15.95 8.35
N TYR A 69 6.63 -16.67 7.76
CA TYR A 69 7.28 -16.27 6.52
C TYR A 69 7.15 -17.33 5.43
N ARG A 70 6.65 -16.93 4.26
CA ARG A 70 6.42 -17.81 3.11
C ARG A 70 7.30 -17.49 1.90
N GLY A 71 8.17 -16.51 2.00
CA GLY A 71 9.08 -16.09 0.94
C GLY A 71 10.35 -16.96 0.82
N SER A 72 11.27 -16.56 -0.04
CA SER A 72 12.59 -17.18 -0.20
C SER A 72 13.62 -16.53 0.74
N VAL A 73 14.69 -17.25 1.06
CA VAL A 73 15.81 -16.73 1.86
C VAL A 73 16.50 -15.57 1.13
N ASN A 74 16.76 -15.71 -0.17
CA ASN A 74 17.36 -14.62 -0.97
C ASN A 74 16.57 -13.30 -0.90
N ARG A 75 15.26 -13.41 -0.72
CA ARG A 75 14.42 -12.23 -0.52
C ARG A 75 14.66 -11.59 0.85
N LEU A 76 14.82 -12.39 1.90
CA LEU A 76 15.17 -11.90 3.24
C LEU A 76 16.52 -11.20 3.26
N GLU A 77 17.52 -11.77 2.61
CA GLU A 77 18.86 -11.19 2.50
C GLU A 77 18.83 -9.84 1.78
N PHE A 78 18.06 -9.75 0.69
CA PHE A 78 17.83 -8.48 -0.01
C PHE A 78 17.15 -7.45 0.89
N GLU A 79 16.04 -7.82 1.54
CA GLU A 79 15.28 -6.92 2.42
C GLU A 79 16.12 -6.46 3.61
N GLU A 80 16.87 -7.37 4.24
CA GLU A 80 17.79 -7.03 5.34
C GLU A 80 18.85 -6.02 4.88
N ALA A 81 19.54 -6.31 3.78
CA ALA A 81 20.60 -5.43 3.27
C ALA A 81 20.08 -4.03 2.94
N VAL A 82 18.87 -3.94 2.40
CA VAL A 82 18.20 -2.65 2.15
C VAL A 82 17.88 -1.95 3.46
N LEU A 83 17.28 -2.64 4.43
CA LEU A 83 16.90 -2.04 5.71
C LEU A 83 18.12 -1.59 6.53
N GLN A 84 19.24 -2.31 6.47
CA GLN A 84 20.51 -1.91 7.08
C GLN A 84 21.05 -0.59 6.52
N SER A 85 20.73 -0.24 5.28
CA SER A 85 21.10 1.06 4.72
C SER A 85 20.45 2.25 5.42
N LEU A 86 19.43 2.01 6.23
CA LEU A 86 18.74 3.01 7.05
C LEU A 86 19.38 3.22 8.42
N ASP A 87 20.38 2.43 8.77
CA ASP A 87 21.08 2.54 10.04
C ASP A 87 21.74 3.93 10.16
N GLY A 88 21.60 4.54 11.33
CA GLY A 88 22.06 5.91 11.57
C GLY A 88 21.05 7.00 11.19
N MET A 89 19.91 6.69 10.62
CA MET A 89 18.84 7.67 10.43
C MET A 89 18.10 7.91 11.75
N GLU A 90 18.18 9.14 12.28
CA GLU A 90 17.53 9.48 13.55
C GLU A 90 16.01 9.67 13.42
N THR A 91 15.57 10.27 12.32
CA THR A 91 14.17 10.70 12.13
C THR A 91 13.28 9.68 11.42
N VAL A 92 13.88 8.66 10.81
CA VAL A 92 13.17 7.55 10.14
C VAL A 92 13.71 6.23 10.65
N LYS A 93 12.83 5.36 11.09
CA LYS A 93 13.15 4.01 11.54
C LYS A 93 12.43 2.97 10.71
N ALA A 94 12.99 1.76 10.65
CA ALA A 94 12.37 0.62 9.98
C ALA A 94 12.35 -0.60 10.92
N ASP A 95 11.45 -1.54 10.63
CA ASP A 95 11.36 -2.80 11.34
C ASP A 95 12.50 -3.75 10.88
N GLN A 96 13.71 -3.53 11.40
CA GLN A 96 14.92 -4.33 11.10
C GLN A 96 14.71 -5.80 11.45
N TYR A 97 15.31 -6.68 10.66
CA TYR A 97 15.36 -8.10 10.98
C TYR A 97 16.20 -8.38 12.21
N VAL A 98 15.82 -9.38 12.99
CA VAL A 98 16.60 -9.92 14.11
C VAL A 98 17.05 -11.32 13.73
N ARG A 99 18.37 -11.53 13.71
CA ARG A 99 18.94 -12.85 13.45
C ARG A 99 18.78 -13.74 14.68
N ASN A 100 18.56 -15.02 14.46
CA ASN A 100 18.46 -16.00 15.53
C ASN A 100 19.87 -16.31 16.12
N SER A 101 19.94 -17.18 17.14
CA SER A 101 21.18 -17.53 17.82
C SER A 101 22.22 -18.23 16.92
N GLU A 102 21.79 -18.77 15.77
CA GLU A 102 22.65 -19.37 14.76
C GLU A 102 23.12 -18.34 13.71
N GLY A 103 22.63 -17.09 13.80
CA GLY A 103 22.95 -16.02 12.86
C GLY A 103 22.06 -15.99 11.61
N GLU A 104 21.00 -16.81 11.57
CA GLU A 104 20.10 -16.92 10.43
C GLU A 104 18.92 -15.92 10.54
N LEU A 105 18.41 -15.47 9.39
CA LEU A 105 17.23 -14.60 9.30
C LEU A 105 15.91 -15.37 9.41
N LEU A 106 15.94 -16.64 8.98
CA LEU A 106 14.78 -17.51 8.92
C LEU A 106 14.89 -18.58 9.98
N SER A 107 13.85 -18.76 10.77
CA SER A 107 13.75 -19.81 11.76
C SER A 107 12.65 -20.83 11.40
N LEU A 108 12.83 -22.06 11.89
CA LEU A 108 11.86 -23.15 11.74
C LEU A 108 11.33 -23.51 13.12
N ALA A 109 10.02 -23.48 13.29
CA ALA A 109 9.36 -23.96 14.49
C ALA A 109 9.24 -25.48 14.50
N GLU A 110 8.91 -26.08 15.64
CA GLU A 110 8.80 -27.55 15.82
C GLU A 110 7.81 -28.22 14.86
N ASP A 111 6.77 -27.50 14.43
CA ASP A 111 5.79 -27.99 13.44
C ASP A 111 6.23 -27.81 11.99
N GLY A 112 7.44 -27.29 11.75
CA GLY A 112 7.98 -26.96 10.43
C GLY A 112 7.53 -25.60 9.88
N SER A 113 6.77 -24.82 10.62
CA SER A 113 6.41 -23.46 10.24
C SER A 113 7.65 -22.57 10.17
N ARG A 114 7.75 -21.81 9.08
CA ARG A 114 8.84 -20.85 8.86
C ARG A 114 8.45 -19.50 9.42
N TYR A 115 9.32 -18.88 10.18
CA TYR A 115 9.05 -17.57 10.77
C TYR A 115 10.28 -16.67 10.82
N ILE A 116 10.03 -15.39 10.98
CA ILE A 116 11.03 -14.33 11.13
C ILE A 116 10.70 -13.50 12.36
N VAL A 117 11.74 -12.89 12.93
CA VAL A 117 11.60 -11.91 13.98
C VAL A 117 12.15 -10.56 13.50
N LYS A 118 11.45 -9.49 13.81
CA LYS A 118 11.84 -8.11 13.48
C LYS A 118 11.78 -7.22 14.71
N GLN A 119 12.50 -6.13 14.69
CA GLN A 119 12.30 -5.03 15.65
C GLN A 119 10.89 -4.48 15.49
N TRP A 120 10.30 -4.02 16.59
CA TRP A 120 8.96 -3.43 16.58
C TRP A 120 8.89 -2.16 17.40
N TYR A 121 7.87 -1.36 17.16
CA TYR A 121 7.64 -0.07 17.78
C TYR A 121 6.27 -0.04 18.44
N ALA A 122 6.18 0.59 19.63
CA ALA A 122 4.91 0.71 20.38
C ALA A 122 4.06 1.90 19.93
N ASP A 123 4.56 2.64 18.94
CA ASP A 123 3.96 3.89 18.50
C ASP A 123 2.62 3.65 17.79
N ARG A 124 1.79 4.67 17.79
CA ARG A 124 0.49 4.61 17.13
C ARG A 124 0.60 4.79 15.61
N GLU A 125 -0.34 4.19 14.90
CA GLU A 125 -0.50 4.37 13.45
C GLU A 125 -0.76 5.85 13.10
N CYS A 126 -0.33 6.27 11.93
CA CYS A 126 -0.51 7.62 11.41
C CYS A 126 -2.01 7.97 11.32
N ASP A 127 -2.43 9.06 11.96
CA ASP A 127 -3.78 9.59 11.83
C ASP A 127 -3.92 10.40 10.53
N LEU A 128 -4.68 9.85 9.59
CA LEU A 128 -4.92 10.49 8.30
C LEU A 128 -5.69 11.81 8.41
N LYS A 129 -6.26 12.16 9.58
CA LYS A 129 -6.93 13.44 9.83
C LYS A 129 -5.97 14.51 10.33
N ASP A 130 -4.84 14.12 10.88
CA ASP A 130 -3.82 15.04 11.34
C ASP A 130 -2.87 15.41 10.20
N GLU A 131 -2.95 16.64 9.74
CA GLU A 131 -2.10 17.16 8.66
C GLU A 131 -0.61 17.05 8.98
N LYS A 132 -0.20 17.26 10.23
CA LYS A 132 1.21 17.21 10.62
C LYS A 132 1.75 15.80 10.50
N GLU A 133 0.93 14.80 10.84
CA GLU A 133 1.31 13.38 10.72
C GLU A 133 1.36 12.94 9.27
N LEU A 134 0.41 13.38 8.44
CA LEU A 134 0.47 13.16 6.99
C LEU A 134 1.76 13.72 6.38
N LEU A 135 2.16 14.93 6.82
CA LEU A 135 3.39 15.55 6.37
C LEU A 135 4.63 14.77 6.86
N SER A 136 4.61 14.30 8.11
CA SER A 136 5.68 13.47 8.66
C SER A 136 5.82 12.14 7.92
N ALA A 137 4.70 11.49 7.62
CA ALA A 137 4.65 10.26 6.83
C ALA A 137 5.21 10.48 5.40
N ALA A 138 4.76 11.52 4.70
CA ALA A 138 5.25 11.85 3.37
C ALA A 138 6.76 12.17 3.36
N ARG A 139 7.25 12.88 4.41
CA ARG A 139 8.68 13.16 4.60
C ARG A 139 9.47 11.89 4.85
N ALA A 140 8.95 10.99 5.70
CA ALA A 140 9.60 9.71 5.98
C ALA A 140 9.75 8.87 4.70
N LEU A 141 8.69 8.76 3.88
CA LEU A 141 8.75 8.07 2.60
C LEU A 141 9.77 8.70 1.64
N ALA A 142 9.82 10.04 1.56
CA ALA A 142 10.80 10.73 0.72
C ALA A 142 12.25 10.49 1.17
N LEU A 143 12.50 10.44 2.48
CA LEU A 143 13.82 10.13 3.05
C LEU A 143 14.21 8.67 2.79
N LEU A 144 13.28 7.73 2.97
CA LEU A 144 13.46 6.33 2.60
C LEU A 144 13.83 6.18 1.11
N HIS A 145 13.06 6.80 0.22
CA HIS A 145 13.31 6.74 -1.21
C HIS A 145 14.68 7.27 -1.58
N ARG A 146 15.11 8.37 -0.94
CA ARG A 146 16.45 8.91 -1.15
C ARG A 146 17.53 7.91 -0.73
N GLN A 147 17.39 7.31 0.46
CA GLN A 147 18.36 6.33 0.96
C GLN A 147 18.36 5.06 0.10
N PHE A 148 17.20 4.59 -0.31
CA PHE A 148 17.06 3.39 -1.13
C PHE A 148 17.67 3.51 -2.53
N ARG A 149 17.87 4.72 -3.05
CA ARG A 149 18.62 4.93 -4.31
C ARG A 149 20.10 4.69 -4.20
N GLU A 150 20.65 4.84 -2.98
CA GLU A 150 22.07 4.59 -2.72
C GLU A 150 22.38 3.10 -2.58
N VAL A 151 21.37 2.24 -2.46
CA VAL A 151 21.53 0.80 -2.32
C VAL A 151 22.04 0.21 -3.63
N LYS A 152 23.28 -0.30 -3.61
CA LYS A 152 23.89 -0.96 -4.75
C LYS A 152 23.33 -2.38 -4.91
N ARG A 153 22.94 -2.71 -6.13
CA ARG A 153 22.51 -4.07 -6.46
C ARG A 153 23.69 -5.04 -6.29
N GLN A 154 23.45 -6.13 -5.59
CA GLN A 154 24.42 -7.22 -5.44
C GLN A 154 24.09 -8.33 -6.43
N ALA A 155 25.13 -8.98 -6.98
CA ALA A 155 24.96 -10.01 -7.99
C ALA A 155 24.30 -11.29 -7.44
N GLU A 156 24.50 -11.54 -6.14
CA GLU A 156 23.97 -12.68 -5.39
C GLU A 156 22.45 -12.62 -5.24
N TRP A 157 21.86 -11.44 -5.29
CA TRP A 157 20.42 -11.30 -5.21
C TRP A 157 19.77 -11.78 -6.50
N ASN A 158 18.91 -12.79 -6.41
CA ASN A 158 18.11 -13.21 -7.54
C ASN A 158 17.00 -12.18 -7.80
N MET A 159 17.37 -11.11 -8.50
CA MET A 159 16.52 -9.92 -8.68
C MET A 159 15.32 -10.13 -9.61
N ARG A 160 15.27 -11.25 -10.37
CA ARG A 160 14.27 -11.44 -11.42
C ARG A 160 12.82 -11.39 -10.90
N SER A 161 12.58 -11.94 -9.71
CA SER A 161 11.27 -11.92 -9.07
C SER A 161 10.98 -10.63 -8.26
N MET A 162 11.99 -9.76 -8.10
CA MET A 162 11.92 -8.56 -7.29
C MET A 162 11.87 -7.28 -8.13
N VAL A 163 11.99 -7.39 -9.47
CA VAL A 163 11.88 -6.26 -10.39
C VAL A 163 10.45 -6.16 -10.88
N SER A 164 9.84 -5.00 -10.69
CA SER A 164 8.50 -4.72 -11.24
C SER A 164 8.52 -4.69 -12.76
N PRO A 165 7.50 -5.26 -13.40
CA PRO A 165 7.30 -5.06 -14.83
C PRO A 165 7.02 -3.58 -15.12
N PRO A 166 7.15 -3.14 -16.37
CA PRO A 166 6.77 -1.79 -16.78
C PRO A 166 5.35 -1.44 -16.34
N LEU A 167 5.14 -0.21 -15.87
CA LEU A 167 3.85 0.23 -15.29
C LEU A 167 2.66 0.02 -16.23
N PHE A 168 2.85 0.21 -17.55
CA PHE A 168 1.77 0.01 -18.51
C PHE A 168 1.29 -1.46 -18.58
N GLU A 169 2.15 -2.42 -18.28
CA GLU A 169 1.74 -3.84 -18.23
C GLU A 169 0.82 -4.12 -17.04
N ALA A 170 1.10 -3.51 -15.89
CA ALA A 170 0.22 -3.56 -14.72
C ALA A 170 -1.12 -2.88 -15.02
N MET A 171 -1.11 -1.70 -15.64
CA MET A 171 -2.32 -0.98 -16.07
C MET A 171 -3.14 -1.83 -17.06
N ARG A 172 -2.49 -2.43 -18.05
CA ARG A 172 -3.12 -3.34 -19.03
C ARG A 172 -3.79 -4.54 -18.36
N ARG A 173 -3.14 -5.12 -17.37
CA ARG A 173 -3.71 -6.22 -16.58
C ARG A 173 -4.95 -5.76 -15.82
N HIS A 174 -4.87 -4.64 -15.10
CA HIS A 174 -6.00 -4.08 -14.35
C HIS A 174 -7.16 -3.67 -15.25
N ASN A 175 -6.89 -3.11 -16.44
CA ASN A 175 -7.92 -2.76 -17.41
C ASN A 175 -8.66 -4.01 -17.93
N ARG A 176 -7.94 -5.11 -18.16
CA ARG A 176 -8.59 -6.41 -18.50
C ARG A 176 -9.45 -6.93 -17.36
N GLU A 177 -8.98 -6.85 -16.12
CA GLU A 177 -9.74 -7.26 -14.93
C GLU A 177 -10.99 -6.40 -14.74
N LEU A 178 -10.88 -5.09 -14.94
CA LEU A 178 -12.00 -4.15 -14.88
C LEU A 178 -13.10 -4.52 -15.91
N ARG A 179 -12.72 -4.84 -17.14
CA ARG A 179 -13.66 -5.29 -18.18
C ARG A 179 -14.30 -6.65 -17.84
N ARG A 180 -13.53 -7.58 -17.26
CA ARG A 180 -14.05 -8.86 -16.75
C ARG A 180 -15.05 -8.65 -15.62
N ALA A 181 -14.74 -7.76 -14.66
CA ALA A 181 -15.64 -7.41 -13.58
C ALA A 181 -16.95 -6.82 -14.09
N ARG A 182 -16.91 -5.91 -15.08
CA ARG A 182 -18.11 -5.39 -15.75
C ARG A 182 -18.95 -6.50 -16.37
N THR A 183 -18.32 -7.40 -17.14
CA THR A 183 -19.00 -8.51 -17.79
C THR A 183 -19.70 -9.40 -16.77
N PHE A 184 -19.01 -9.74 -15.68
CA PHE A 184 -19.57 -10.51 -14.57
C PHE A 184 -20.79 -9.81 -13.95
N ILE A 185 -20.67 -8.52 -13.60
CA ILE A 185 -21.76 -7.73 -13.01
C ILE A 185 -22.94 -7.65 -13.97
N ARG A 186 -22.70 -7.44 -15.29
CA ARG A 186 -23.78 -7.38 -16.28
C ARG A 186 -24.55 -8.69 -16.38
N GLY A 187 -23.88 -9.82 -16.24
CA GLY A 187 -24.49 -11.16 -16.28
C GLY A 187 -25.34 -11.52 -15.04
N LYS A 188 -25.22 -10.79 -13.93
CA LYS A 188 -26.00 -11.08 -12.72
C LYS A 188 -27.49 -10.76 -12.93
N ARG A 189 -28.36 -11.68 -12.51
CA ARG A 189 -29.82 -11.51 -12.57
C ARG A 189 -30.30 -10.39 -11.65
N LYS A 190 -29.75 -10.31 -10.42
CA LYS A 190 -30.01 -9.22 -9.45
C LYS A 190 -28.70 -8.49 -9.19
N LYS A 191 -28.77 -7.16 -9.23
CA LYS A 191 -27.64 -6.26 -8.98
C LYS A 191 -27.98 -5.39 -7.80
N ASN A 192 -26.99 -5.16 -6.92
CA ASN A 192 -27.15 -4.17 -5.86
C ASN A 192 -26.84 -2.76 -6.40
N GLU A 193 -27.07 -1.72 -5.56
CA GLU A 193 -26.89 -0.32 -5.96
C GLU A 193 -25.45 0.01 -6.36
N PHE A 194 -24.47 -0.56 -5.67
CA PHE A 194 -23.06 -0.39 -6.01
C PHE A 194 -22.76 -0.95 -7.40
N GLU A 195 -23.22 -2.15 -7.71
CA GLU A 195 -23.06 -2.79 -9.02
C GLU A 195 -23.73 -1.98 -10.14
N LEU A 196 -24.92 -1.42 -9.87
CA LEU A 196 -25.58 -0.52 -10.80
C LEU A 196 -24.81 0.78 -11.02
N CYS A 197 -24.22 1.34 -9.95
CA CYS A 197 -23.36 2.51 -10.03
C CYS A 197 -22.12 2.24 -10.89
N VAL A 198 -21.46 1.08 -10.67
CA VAL A 198 -20.31 0.67 -11.49
C VAL A 198 -20.66 0.60 -12.95
N ILE A 199 -21.79 -0.07 -13.32
CA ILE A 199 -22.20 -0.18 -14.72
C ILE A 199 -22.50 1.17 -15.36
N ARG A 200 -23.19 2.05 -14.64
CA ARG A 200 -23.55 3.40 -15.16
C ARG A 200 -22.35 4.26 -15.48
N ASN A 201 -21.31 4.15 -14.67
CA ASN A 201 -20.12 5.00 -14.80
C ASN A 201 -18.95 4.30 -15.53
N PHE A 202 -19.11 3.03 -15.93
CA PHE A 202 -18.02 2.21 -16.45
C PHE A 202 -17.32 2.85 -17.64
N GLU A 203 -18.08 3.32 -18.65
CA GLU A 203 -17.50 3.81 -19.90
C GLU A 203 -16.61 5.04 -19.65
N CYS A 204 -17.08 5.97 -18.81
CA CYS A 204 -16.30 7.16 -18.47
C CYS A 204 -14.93 6.77 -17.85
N PHE A 205 -14.91 5.77 -16.99
CA PHE A 205 -13.69 5.33 -16.33
C PHE A 205 -12.83 4.44 -17.21
N ALA A 206 -13.43 3.59 -18.04
CA ALA A 206 -12.71 2.73 -18.96
C ALA A 206 -11.90 3.53 -19.98
N VAL A 207 -12.50 4.58 -20.55
CA VAL A 207 -11.79 5.48 -21.49
C VAL A 207 -10.58 6.13 -20.83
N GLN A 208 -10.75 6.69 -19.62
CA GLN A 208 -9.62 7.30 -18.90
C GLN A 208 -8.53 6.30 -18.55
N ALA A 209 -8.91 5.06 -18.17
CA ALA A 209 -7.97 4.00 -17.85
C ALA A 209 -7.18 3.53 -19.08
N GLU A 210 -7.84 3.46 -20.24
CA GLU A 210 -7.21 3.13 -21.51
C GLU A 210 -6.27 4.26 -22.00
N GLU A 211 -6.68 5.52 -21.88
CA GLU A 211 -5.83 6.68 -22.19
C GLU A 211 -4.58 6.71 -21.31
N ALA A 212 -4.72 6.41 -20.02
CA ALA A 212 -3.60 6.32 -19.08
C ALA A 212 -2.63 5.17 -19.45
N GLU A 213 -3.15 3.98 -19.78
CA GLU A 213 -2.35 2.83 -20.24
C GLU A 213 -1.55 3.21 -21.51
N GLN A 214 -2.24 3.73 -22.52
CA GLN A 214 -1.60 4.12 -23.79
C GLN A 214 -0.57 5.25 -23.61
N GLY A 215 -0.86 6.22 -22.73
CA GLY A 215 0.07 7.28 -22.40
C GLY A 215 1.35 6.75 -21.76
N MET A 216 1.21 5.79 -20.83
CA MET A 216 2.34 5.14 -20.19
C MET A 216 3.12 4.26 -21.17
N GLU A 217 2.43 3.49 -22.03
CA GLU A 217 3.07 2.67 -23.04
C GLU A 217 3.95 3.51 -24.00
N ARG A 218 3.42 4.62 -24.52
CA ARG A 218 4.19 5.57 -25.34
C ARG A 218 5.40 6.16 -24.61
N LEU A 219 5.29 6.38 -23.28
CA LEU A 219 6.39 6.85 -22.47
C LEU A 219 7.53 5.81 -22.40
N TYR A 220 7.16 4.55 -22.17
CA TYR A 220 8.12 3.44 -22.14
C TYR A 220 8.71 3.13 -23.53
N GLU A 221 7.95 3.26 -24.60
CA GLU A 221 8.47 3.14 -25.96
C GLU A 221 9.58 4.17 -26.25
N LYS A 222 9.42 5.38 -25.71
CA LYS A 222 10.37 6.47 -25.95
C LYS A 222 11.54 6.50 -24.97
N HIS A 223 11.29 6.16 -23.69
CA HIS A 223 12.23 6.33 -22.59
C HIS A 223 12.37 5.07 -21.71
N GLY A 224 11.98 3.90 -22.21
CA GLY A 224 11.89 2.67 -21.40
C GLY A 224 13.21 2.28 -20.77
N GLU A 225 14.31 2.35 -21.51
CA GLU A 225 15.64 2.04 -20.99
C GLU A 225 16.04 3.00 -19.86
N GLU A 226 15.82 4.30 -20.03
CA GLU A 226 16.12 5.32 -19.05
C GLU A 226 15.27 5.15 -17.79
N ILE A 227 13.96 4.87 -17.94
CA ILE A 227 13.05 4.60 -16.82
C ILE A 227 13.49 3.35 -16.04
N MET A 228 13.83 2.27 -16.74
CA MET A 228 14.24 1.02 -16.10
C MET A 228 15.61 1.13 -15.42
N ASN A 229 16.52 1.92 -15.98
CA ASN A 229 17.80 2.23 -15.33
C ASN A 229 17.61 3.07 -14.06
N GLY A 230 16.55 3.88 -14.01
CA GLY A 230 16.14 4.65 -12.83
C GLY A 230 15.34 3.86 -11.77
N TYR A 231 15.12 2.56 -11.97
CA TYR A 231 14.44 1.73 -10.94
C TYR A 231 15.26 1.69 -9.66
N ALA A 232 14.60 1.95 -8.57
CA ALA A 232 15.17 1.89 -7.23
C ALA A 232 14.29 1.03 -6.30
N VAL A 233 14.75 0.81 -5.09
CA VAL A 233 13.96 0.06 -4.11
C VAL A 233 12.73 0.86 -3.72
N CYS A 234 11.57 0.19 -3.76
CA CYS A 234 10.26 0.65 -3.32
C CYS A 234 9.83 -0.11 -2.07
N HIS A 235 9.06 0.51 -1.20
CA HIS A 235 8.39 -0.17 -0.09
C HIS A 235 7.35 -1.19 -0.63
N GLY A 236 6.61 -0.79 -1.67
CA GLY A 236 5.63 -1.58 -2.38
C GLY A 236 4.19 -1.45 -1.86
N GLU A 237 4.02 -1.20 -0.57
CA GLU A 237 2.69 -1.03 0.05
C GLU A 237 2.72 -0.05 1.24
N PRO A 238 3.13 1.21 1.07
CA PRO A 238 3.19 2.20 2.15
C PRO A 238 1.77 2.64 2.54
N ASP A 239 1.16 1.88 3.45
CA ASP A 239 -0.14 2.20 4.04
C ASP A 239 0.05 3.00 5.35
N TYR A 240 -0.95 3.76 5.77
CA TYR A 240 -0.91 4.48 7.05
C TYR A 240 -0.81 3.54 8.26
N HIS A 241 -1.23 2.29 8.12
CA HIS A 241 -1.03 1.23 9.13
C HIS A 241 0.43 0.80 9.26
N HIS A 242 1.23 1.01 8.23
CA HIS A 242 2.65 0.69 8.19
C HIS A 242 3.53 1.91 8.55
N ILE A 243 2.90 3.02 8.93
CA ILE A 243 3.59 4.25 9.33
C ILE A 243 3.21 4.57 10.77
N LEU A 244 4.18 4.46 11.67
CA LEU A 244 4.00 4.68 13.10
C LEU A 244 4.61 6.01 13.50
N ILE A 245 3.88 6.82 14.24
CA ILE A 245 4.30 8.15 14.67
C ILE A 245 4.86 8.07 16.08
N GLY A 246 6.18 8.15 16.18
CA GLY A 246 6.93 8.17 17.43
C GLY A 246 7.30 9.58 17.90
N ASN A 247 7.93 9.66 19.08
CA ASN A 247 8.43 10.92 19.61
C ASN A 247 9.74 11.31 18.92
N GLY A 248 9.67 12.25 17.99
CA GLY A 248 10.83 12.74 17.22
C GLY A 248 11.22 11.88 16.02
N TYR A 249 10.51 10.80 15.72
CA TYR A 249 10.76 9.97 14.56
C TYR A 249 9.46 9.41 13.95
N THR A 250 9.55 8.92 12.75
CA THR A 250 8.50 8.14 12.08
C THR A 250 9.06 6.75 11.76
N ALA A 251 8.41 5.69 12.24
CA ALA A 251 8.78 4.33 11.86
C ALA A 251 7.95 3.88 10.67
N VAL A 252 8.61 3.32 9.66
CA VAL A 252 7.98 2.67 8.51
C VAL A 252 8.23 1.17 8.62
N THR A 253 7.18 0.38 8.49
CA THR A 253 7.20 -1.05 8.81
C THR A 253 6.55 -1.87 7.71
N GLU A 254 6.68 -3.20 7.77
CA GLU A 254 5.99 -4.14 6.85
C GLU A 254 6.47 -4.06 5.40
N PHE A 255 7.78 -4.14 5.19
CA PHE A 255 8.42 -4.13 3.86
C PHE A 255 8.24 -5.41 3.03
N ASN A 256 7.20 -6.21 3.29
CA ASN A 256 6.97 -7.50 2.64
C ASN A 256 6.77 -7.44 1.12
N GLN A 257 6.42 -6.26 0.61
CA GLN A 257 6.21 -6.01 -0.82
C GLN A 257 7.38 -5.24 -1.45
N MET A 258 8.50 -5.14 -0.72
CA MET A 258 9.70 -4.47 -1.23
C MET A 258 10.12 -5.04 -2.59
N HIS A 259 10.40 -4.14 -3.54
CA HIS A 259 10.80 -4.51 -4.89
C HIS A 259 11.60 -3.40 -5.56
N LEU A 260 12.18 -3.67 -6.71
CA LEU A 260 12.78 -2.65 -7.57
C LEU A 260 11.74 -2.15 -8.58
N GLY A 261 11.53 -0.86 -8.62
CA GLY A 261 10.54 -0.23 -9.49
C GLY A 261 10.63 1.29 -9.49
N VAL A 262 9.57 1.92 -9.93
CA VAL A 262 9.42 3.37 -9.93
C VAL A 262 8.92 3.82 -8.56
N GLN A 263 9.77 4.44 -7.75
CA GLN A 263 9.43 4.88 -6.37
C GLN A 263 8.18 5.77 -6.29
N MET A 264 7.75 6.36 -7.40
CA MET A 264 6.51 7.12 -7.47
C MET A 264 5.26 6.26 -7.23
N GLU A 265 5.34 4.93 -7.43
CA GLU A 265 4.26 3.99 -7.11
C GLU A 265 3.92 3.98 -5.63
N ASP A 266 4.94 4.04 -4.76
CA ASP A 266 4.74 4.11 -3.31
C ASP A 266 3.98 5.39 -2.90
N LEU A 267 4.39 6.52 -3.45
CA LEU A 267 3.71 7.79 -3.16
C LEU A 267 2.28 7.78 -3.68
N TYR A 268 2.06 7.25 -4.89
CA TYR A 268 0.73 7.07 -5.43
C TYR A 268 -0.13 6.16 -4.54
N TYR A 269 0.43 5.05 -4.06
CA TYR A 269 -0.25 4.11 -3.17
C TYR A 269 -0.68 4.79 -1.86
N PHE A 270 0.24 5.51 -1.22
CA PHE A 270 -0.03 6.27 -0.01
C PHE A 270 -1.11 7.33 -0.20
N LEU A 271 -1.01 8.15 -1.24
CA LEU A 271 -2.01 9.17 -1.57
C LEU A 271 -3.39 8.58 -1.86
N ARG A 272 -3.43 7.46 -2.57
CA ARG A 272 -4.67 6.74 -2.84
C ARG A 272 -5.36 6.32 -1.54
N LYS A 273 -4.63 5.78 -0.59
CA LYS A 273 -5.16 5.35 0.71
C LYS A 273 -5.72 6.53 1.51
N ILE A 274 -5.07 7.67 1.47
CA ILE A 274 -5.58 8.90 2.08
C ILE A 274 -6.91 9.31 1.42
N MET A 275 -6.96 9.33 0.08
CA MET A 275 -8.16 9.73 -0.65
C MET A 275 -9.34 8.75 -0.49
N GLU A 276 -9.09 7.46 -0.28
CA GLU A 276 -10.12 6.46 0.03
C GLU A 276 -10.80 6.71 1.39
N LYS A 277 -10.07 7.26 2.36
CA LYS A 277 -10.57 7.52 3.72
C LYS A 277 -11.15 8.92 3.89
N HIS A 278 -10.74 9.86 3.07
CA HIS A 278 -11.12 11.27 3.17
C HIS A 278 -11.59 11.82 1.82
N ASN A 279 -12.56 12.73 1.87
CA ASN A 279 -12.95 13.48 0.67
C ASN A 279 -11.73 14.22 0.10
N ALA A 280 -11.53 14.14 -1.21
CA ALA A 280 -10.44 14.79 -1.93
C ALA A 280 -10.35 16.33 -1.74
N ASN A 281 -11.39 16.93 -1.16
CA ASN A 281 -11.50 18.37 -0.89
C ASN A 281 -10.93 18.79 0.49
N GLN A 282 -10.36 17.87 1.27
CA GLN A 282 -9.75 18.26 2.54
C GLN A 282 -8.42 19.00 2.34
N PRO A 283 -8.14 20.05 3.13
CA PRO A 283 -6.91 20.86 3.01
C PRO A 283 -5.62 20.04 3.10
N GLY A 284 -5.60 18.99 3.94
CA GLY A 284 -4.46 18.09 4.09
C GLY A 284 -4.11 17.34 2.81
N VAL A 285 -5.09 16.87 2.03
CA VAL A 285 -4.86 16.17 0.75
C VAL A 285 -4.19 17.09 -0.28
N SER A 286 -4.67 18.35 -0.38
CA SER A 286 -4.06 19.33 -1.29
C SER A 286 -2.62 19.66 -0.93
N ARG A 287 -2.29 19.67 0.37
CA ARG A 287 -0.94 19.92 0.86
C ARG A 287 -0.01 18.74 0.65
N VAL A 288 -0.46 17.51 0.91
CA VAL A 288 0.31 16.29 0.60
C VAL A 288 0.57 16.20 -0.91
N LEU A 289 -0.41 16.53 -1.76
CA LEU A 289 -0.22 16.64 -3.21
C LEU A 289 0.78 17.74 -3.60
N SER A 290 0.79 18.86 -2.88
CA SER A 290 1.78 19.92 -3.07
C SER A 290 3.18 19.47 -2.64
N LEU A 291 3.30 18.79 -1.50
CA LEU A 291 4.56 18.22 -1.03
C LEU A 291 5.06 17.10 -1.94
N SER A 292 4.17 16.27 -2.46
CA SER A 292 4.56 15.25 -3.44
C SER A 292 5.13 15.89 -4.69
N ARG A 293 4.59 17.03 -5.16
CA ARG A 293 5.19 17.80 -6.25
C ARG A 293 6.57 18.34 -5.90
N THR A 294 6.77 18.80 -4.66
CA THR A 294 8.07 19.28 -4.19
C THR A 294 9.07 18.12 -4.05
N ALA A 295 8.63 16.98 -3.54
CA ALA A 295 9.44 15.75 -3.48
C ALA A 295 9.74 15.21 -4.90
N MET A 296 8.79 15.33 -5.84
CA MET A 296 9.01 15.04 -7.25
C MET A 296 10.02 16.00 -7.89
N ALA A 297 9.89 17.30 -7.65
CA ALA A 297 10.84 18.30 -8.13
C ALA A 297 12.24 18.11 -7.53
N MET A 298 12.35 17.67 -6.28
CA MET A 298 13.62 17.27 -5.68
C MET A 298 14.17 15.95 -6.27
N ALA A 299 13.30 15.08 -6.78
CA ALA A 299 13.68 13.88 -7.52
C ALA A 299 14.08 14.18 -8.98
N GLU A 300 13.54 15.24 -9.59
CA GLU A 300 13.88 15.73 -10.92
C GLU A 300 15.31 16.32 -11.00
N THR A 301 15.92 16.68 -9.88
CA THR A 301 17.37 17.02 -9.85
C THR A 301 18.27 15.80 -10.06
N VAL A 302 17.70 14.59 -10.12
CA VAL A 302 18.37 13.37 -10.57
C VAL A 302 17.70 12.92 -11.88
N ASN A 303 18.14 13.47 -12.99
CA ASN A 303 18.03 13.07 -14.40
C ASN A 303 16.97 11.99 -14.76
N ILE A 304 15.74 12.11 -14.28
CA ILE A 304 14.58 11.42 -14.87
C ILE A 304 13.93 12.46 -15.78
N PRO A 305 13.73 12.15 -17.09
CA PRO A 305 13.05 13.09 -17.99
C PRO A 305 11.71 13.47 -17.37
N SER A 306 11.48 14.75 -17.19
CA SER A 306 10.22 15.28 -16.72
C SER A 306 9.07 14.67 -17.51
N LEU A 307 8.13 14.01 -16.82
CA LEU A 307 6.84 13.65 -17.42
C LEU A 307 6.31 14.86 -18.20
N PRO A 308 5.92 14.72 -19.46
CA PRO A 308 5.50 15.86 -20.27
C PRO A 308 4.44 16.65 -19.51
N HIS A 309 4.64 17.96 -19.39
CA HIS A 309 3.79 18.94 -18.69
C HIS A 309 2.36 19.03 -19.25
N GLY A 310 1.85 17.98 -19.91
CA GLY A 310 0.57 17.88 -20.58
C GLY A 310 -0.50 17.07 -19.88
N ALA A 311 -0.20 16.33 -18.80
CA ALA A 311 -1.25 15.74 -17.97
C ALA A 311 -1.85 16.79 -17.05
N ARG A 312 -2.42 17.84 -17.65
CA ARG A 312 -3.24 18.81 -16.95
C ARG A 312 -4.47 18.07 -16.45
N TRP A 313 -4.53 17.83 -15.17
CA TRP A 313 -5.76 17.48 -14.48
C TRP A 313 -6.75 18.62 -14.76
N ARG A 314 -7.57 18.48 -15.80
CA ARG A 314 -8.68 19.40 -16.03
C ARG A 314 -9.61 19.23 -14.85
N ARG A 315 -9.71 20.28 -14.02
CA ARG A 315 -10.86 20.43 -13.14
C ARG A 315 -12.07 20.34 -14.06
N SER A 316 -12.97 19.40 -13.76
CA SER A 316 -14.28 19.33 -14.42
C SER A 316 -15.23 20.44 -13.95
N SER A 317 -14.73 21.65 -13.78
CA SER A 317 -15.48 22.84 -13.39
C SER A 317 -15.63 23.87 -14.51
N GLU A 318 -15.22 23.54 -15.74
CA GLU A 318 -15.61 24.31 -16.91
C GLU A 318 -16.61 23.52 -17.74
N THR A 319 -17.78 23.29 -17.15
CA THR A 319 -18.96 22.99 -17.94
C THR A 319 -19.45 24.31 -18.50
N THR A 320 -19.27 24.46 -19.80
CA THR A 320 -19.97 25.41 -20.67
C THR A 320 -21.29 25.88 -20.09
N ALA A 321 -21.36 27.15 -19.82
CA ALA A 321 -22.63 27.86 -19.66
C ALA A 321 -23.43 27.73 -20.96
N GLY A 322 -24.46 26.89 -20.95
CA GLY A 322 -25.35 26.70 -22.10
C GLY A 322 -26.52 25.78 -21.79
N ARG A 323 -27.55 26.37 -21.15
CA ARG A 323 -28.94 25.94 -21.16
C ARG A 323 -29.33 24.51 -20.74
N ARG A 324 -29.84 24.29 -19.54
CA ARG A 324 -31.28 24.20 -19.19
C ARG A 324 -31.45 23.93 -17.70
N LYS A 325 -32.25 24.78 -17.08
CA LYS A 325 -32.74 24.64 -15.70
C LYS A 325 -33.68 23.45 -15.62
N SER A 326 -33.45 22.55 -14.69
CA SER A 326 -34.48 21.84 -13.94
C SER A 326 -33.93 21.49 -12.54
N PRO A 327 -34.74 21.74 -11.49
CA PRO A 327 -34.25 21.67 -10.12
C PRO A 327 -34.21 20.22 -9.64
N LEU A 328 -33.07 19.78 -9.17
CA LEU A 328 -32.95 18.58 -8.34
C LEU A 328 -33.58 18.91 -6.98
N LYS A 329 -34.74 18.30 -6.71
CA LYS A 329 -35.36 18.28 -5.39
C LYS A 329 -34.40 17.62 -4.40
N SER A 330 -34.06 18.37 -3.36
CA SER A 330 -33.43 17.88 -2.15
C SER A 330 -34.36 16.88 -1.48
N VAL A 331 -33.93 15.65 -1.35
CA VAL A 331 -34.58 14.67 -0.46
C VAL A 331 -34.06 14.97 0.95
N GLY A 332 -34.87 15.73 1.71
CA GLY A 332 -34.72 15.87 3.14
C GLY A 332 -35.21 14.60 3.81
N PHE A 333 -34.41 14.08 4.70
CA PHE A 333 -34.84 13.11 5.71
C PHE A 333 -35.60 13.89 6.78
N GLU A 334 -36.92 13.76 6.83
CA GLU A 334 -37.72 14.13 7.99
C GLU A 334 -38.10 12.86 8.78
N ASP A 335 -37.84 12.99 10.05
CA ASP A 335 -38.06 12.04 11.12
C ASP A 335 -39.54 11.91 11.45
N GLY A 336 -39.96 10.72 11.81
CA GLY A 336 -41.36 10.41 12.09
C GLY A 336 -41.89 11.03 13.37
N ARG A 337 -43.18 11.28 13.39
CA ARG A 337 -44.18 10.99 14.47
C ARG A 337 -45.52 11.68 14.17
N GLN A 338 -46.52 10.98 14.13
CA GLN A 338 -47.68 10.83 15.00
C GLN A 338 -48.99 10.62 14.24
N ILE A 339 -49.59 9.54 14.67
CA ILE A 339 -50.94 9.06 14.44
C ILE A 339 -51.97 10.03 15.06
N HIS A 340 -53.04 10.32 14.35
CA HIS A 340 -54.38 10.43 14.96
C HIS A 340 -55.48 10.22 13.91
N HIS A 341 -56.29 9.16 14.11
CA HIS A 341 -57.69 9.11 13.72
C HIS A 341 -58.53 10.05 14.65
N PRO A 342 -59.78 10.46 14.39
CA PRO A 342 -60.87 9.62 13.89
C PRO A 342 -61.94 10.31 13.02
N SER A 343 -62.88 9.50 12.69
CA SER A 343 -64.30 9.56 12.26
C SER A 343 -64.57 9.57 10.79
#